data_8b47e1a870c8a7fd4f21383ad4962ddf
#
_entry.id   8b47e1a870c8a7fd4f21383ad4962ddf
#
_cell.length_a   1.000
_cell.length_b   1.000
_cell.length_c   1.000
_cell.angle_alpha   90.00
_cell.angle_beta   90.00
_cell.angle_gamma   90.00
#
_symmetry.space_group_name_H-M   'P 1'
#
loop_
_entity.id
_entity.type
_entity.pdbx_description
1 polymer ?
#
loop_
_entity_poly.entity_id
_entity_poly.type
_entity_poly.pdbx_seq_one_letter_code
_entity_poly.pdbx_strand_id
1 'polypeptide(L)'
;MVSVAKLIEPQSLPLKAEALVLGGGIVGITVAQALGQAGIKVTVVEKGSHLGGNALELRRFYNAPGEVPPWIEEKVSDLRQMSQITILTDADLKDLNGHIGRFQARIQHHDGRETFLSPSAIVVATGHATQTEKTGLFSHKRVISLAVMENLLSESSKDALQWEGKPIKTVTFLLDGINEDVKIDSINAVKQGLLLKETRQCQVAILCKDLKVSADGMERLYRKAREKGVLFFKYETSPRFSIVDGLIQVDVRDTAAIRKDEQWPVSILSDVLVLGETFVPNPETERLCGLLKLRLGSRGFLMEDNPQFLRVRSNRRGIFLAGGCRFPQELSESLIEARAAAQEVISLLSKGTYTCDLSVAEVDPKKCAVCYTCPRLCPHSAITVEKYAEKNIYAVYGTGEEKRWGAAKVDPAACFGCGICVAECPARAITLHHETDDQIYAQMNLMG
;
A
#
# COMPACT_ATOMS: atom_id res chain seq x y z
N MET A 1 10.16 -47.58 -20.24
CA MET A 1 9.22 -46.75 -21.01
C MET A 1 8.63 -45.74 -20.01
N VAL A 2 9.06 -44.50 -20.10
CA VAL A 2 8.44 -43.42 -19.30
C VAL A 2 7.05 -43.26 -19.87
N SER A 3 6.03 -43.60 -19.06
CA SER A 3 4.64 -43.29 -19.38
C SER A 3 4.59 -41.77 -19.59
N VAL A 4 4.38 -41.32 -20.83
CA VAL A 4 4.13 -39.90 -21.11
C VAL A 4 2.89 -39.53 -20.32
N ALA A 5 3.10 -38.80 -19.24
CA ALA A 5 2.01 -38.28 -18.43
C ALA A 5 1.04 -37.57 -19.37
N LYS A 6 -0.24 -37.92 -19.30
CA LYS A 6 -1.29 -37.31 -20.10
C LYS A 6 -1.12 -35.80 -20.00
N LEU A 7 -0.78 -35.15 -21.11
CA LEU A 7 -0.65 -33.68 -21.17
C LEU A 7 -1.97 -33.08 -20.68
N ILE A 8 -1.95 -32.48 -19.52
CA ILE A 8 -3.10 -31.75 -19.01
C ILE A 8 -3.14 -30.44 -19.78
N GLU A 9 -4.19 -30.21 -20.54
CA GLU A 9 -4.40 -28.94 -21.19
C GLU A 9 -4.68 -27.86 -20.14
N PRO A 10 -3.99 -26.71 -20.20
CA PRO A 10 -4.22 -25.64 -19.25
C PRO A 10 -5.67 -25.11 -19.38
N GLN A 11 -6.34 -24.99 -18.26
CA GLN A 11 -7.66 -24.40 -18.23
C GLN A 11 -7.57 -22.90 -18.53
N SER A 12 -8.43 -22.40 -19.41
CA SER A 12 -8.52 -20.98 -19.70
C SER A 12 -9.85 -20.39 -19.25
N LEU A 13 -9.80 -19.22 -18.62
CA LEU A 13 -10.96 -18.47 -18.16
C LEU A 13 -11.12 -17.19 -18.97
N PRO A 14 -12.33 -16.87 -19.45
CA PRO A 14 -12.58 -15.59 -20.09
C PRO A 14 -12.44 -14.45 -19.07
N LEU A 15 -11.77 -13.36 -19.48
CA LEU A 15 -11.65 -12.13 -18.71
C LEU A 15 -12.44 -11.03 -19.40
N LYS A 16 -13.23 -10.30 -18.63
CA LYS A 16 -13.84 -9.04 -19.07
C LYS A 16 -12.83 -7.91 -18.88
N ALA A 17 -12.80 -6.96 -19.80
CA ALA A 17 -11.99 -5.74 -19.65
C ALA A 17 -12.64 -4.78 -18.61
N GLU A 18 -12.80 -5.25 -17.39
CA GLU A 18 -13.45 -4.55 -16.28
C GLU A 18 -12.57 -4.66 -15.03
N ALA A 19 -12.25 -3.53 -14.41
CA ALA A 19 -11.43 -3.44 -13.20
C ALA A 19 -12.13 -2.62 -12.10
N LEU A 20 -11.85 -2.97 -10.84
CA LEU A 20 -12.27 -2.23 -9.65
C LEU A 20 -11.03 -1.59 -9.03
N VAL A 21 -11.09 -0.30 -8.74
CA VAL A 21 -10.05 0.44 -8.00
C VAL A 21 -10.63 0.86 -6.65
N LEU A 22 -10.01 0.40 -5.57
CA LEU A 22 -10.39 0.74 -4.19
C LEU A 22 -9.49 1.86 -3.68
N GLY A 23 -10.06 3.05 -3.50
CA GLY A 23 -9.41 4.29 -3.10
C GLY A 23 -9.31 5.28 -4.25
N GLY A 24 -9.86 6.48 -4.03
CA GLY A 24 -9.86 7.62 -4.95
C GLY A 24 -8.76 8.64 -4.71
N GLY A 25 -7.69 8.24 -4.00
CA GLY A 25 -6.48 9.04 -3.86
C GLY A 25 -5.70 9.13 -5.18
N ILE A 26 -4.62 9.91 -5.20
CA ILE A 26 -3.84 10.15 -6.43
C ILE A 26 -3.33 8.86 -7.09
N VAL A 27 -3.05 7.83 -6.31
CA VAL A 27 -2.66 6.50 -6.81
C VAL A 27 -3.81 5.85 -7.56
N GLY A 28 -5.00 5.80 -6.96
CA GLY A 28 -6.19 5.23 -7.60
C GLY A 28 -6.62 6.00 -8.84
N ILE A 29 -6.54 7.34 -8.81
CA ILE A 29 -6.77 8.21 -9.98
C ILE A 29 -5.81 7.85 -11.11
N THR A 30 -4.50 7.74 -10.81
CA THR A 30 -3.47 7.41 -11.81
C THR A 30 -3.69 6.02 -12.41
N VAL A 31 -4.01 5.02 -11.57
CA VAL A 31 -4.37 3.67 -12.04
C VAL A 31 -5.59 3.74 -12.96
N ALA A 32 -6.67 4.38 -12.52
CA ALA A 32 -7.91 4.45 -13.28
C ALA A 32 -7.72 5.15 -14.62
N GLN A 33 -6.98 6.27 -14.67
CA GLN A 33 -6.64 6.96 -15.92
C GLN A 33 -5.89 6.04 -16.89
N ALA A 34 -4.85 5.35 -16.41
CA ALA A 34 -4.05 4.45 -17.25
C ALA A 34 -4.88 3.28 -17.80
N LEU A 35 -5.74 2.69 -16.96
CA LEU A 35 -6.65 1.61 -17.38
C LEU A 35 -7.70 2.09 -18.38
N GLY A 36 -8.31 3.26 -18.14
CA GLY A 36 -9.29 3.86 -19.03
C GLY A 36 -8.71 4.21 -20.41
N GLN A 37 -7.48 4.74 -20.44
CA GLN A 37 -6.73 5.00 -21.69
C GLN A 37 -6.45 3.70 -22.47
N ALA A 38 -6.30 2.59 -21.78
CA ALA A 38 -6.16 1.26 -22.41
C ALA A 38 -7.51 0.62 -22.81
N GLY A 39 -8.64 1.34 -22.68
CA GLY A 39 -9.96 0.86 -23.05
C GLY A 39 -10.63 -0.08 -22.03
N ILE A 40 -10.07 -0.19 -20.83
CA ILE A 40 -10.64 -1.01 -19.75
C ILE A 40 -11.70 -0.19 -19.01
N LYS A 41 -12.85 -0.79 -18.75
CA LYS A 41 -13.89 -0.18 -17.90
C LYS A 41 -13.44 -0.23 -16.44
N VAL A 42 -13.46 0.90 -15.76
CA VAL A 42 -13.00 1.02 -14.38
C VAL A 42 -14.10 1.59 -13.50
N THR A 43 -14.33 0.94 -12.36
CA THR A 43 -15.09 1.56 -11.27
C THR A 43 -14.11 1.94 -10.15
N VAL A 44 -14.05 3.23 -9.84
CA VAL A 44 -13.31 3.76 -8.69
C VAL A 44 -14.27 3.87 -7.52
N VAL A 45 -13.92 3.26 -6.38
CA VAL A 45 -14.70 3.35 -5.14
C VAL A 45 -13.89 4.14 -4.13
N GLU A 46 -14.45 5.25 -3.67
CA GLU A 46 -13.87 6.14 -2.68
C GLU A 46 -14.82 6.26 -1.48
N LYS A 47 -14.27 6.06 -0.28
CA LYS A 47 -15.01 6.15 0.98
C LYS A 47 -15.42 7.58 1.32
N GLY A 48 -14.56 8.53 1.00
CA GLY A 48 -14.83 9.95 1.17
C GLY A 48 -15.71 10.53 0.07
N SER A 49 -16.20 11.75 0.28
CA SER A 49 -17.00 12.49 -0.70
C SER A 49 -16.18 13.08 -1.84
N HIS A 50 -14.85 13.11 -1.73
CA HIS A 50 -13.94 13.76 -2.68
C HIS A 50 -12.80 12.83 -3.08
N LEU A 51 -12.33 12.99 -4.32
CA LEU A 51 -11.12 12.35 -4.80
C LEU A 51 -9.88 13.20 -4.46
N GLY A 52 -8.71 12.55 -4.47
CA GLY A 52 -7.39 13.18 -4.24
C GLY A 52 -6.62 12.59 -3.06
N GLY A 53 -7.34 12.17 -2.00
CA GLY A 53 -6.75 11.55 -0.80
C GLY A 53 -5.73 12.44 -0.10
N ASN A 54 -4.79 11.84 0.64
CA ASN A 54 -3.78 12.54 1.44
C ASN A 54 -2.85 13.46 0.60
N ALA A 55 -2.79 13.27 -0.72
CA ALA A 55 -1.97 14.14 -1.55
C ALA A 55 -2.50 15.59 -1.61
N LEU A 56 -3.77 15.83 -1.29
CA LEU A 56 -4.33 17.17 -1.15
C LEU A 56 -3.75 17.97 0.03
N GLU A 57 -3.16 17.28 1.02
CA GLU A 57 -2.47 17.91 2.14
C GLU A 57 -1.09 18.47 1.74
N LEU A 58 -0.50 17.95 0.65
CA LEU A 58 0.72 18.48 0.06
C LEU A 58 0.38 19.73 -0.75
N ARG A 59 1.06 20.85 -0.48
CA ARG A 59 0.81 22.10 -1.19
C ARG A 59 1.72 22.28 -2.39
N ARG A 60 2.98 21.84 -2.30
CA ARG A 60 3.98 21.99 -3.35
C ARG A 60 4.79 20.73 -3.58
N PHE A 61 5.18 20.53 -4.83
CA PHE A 61 6.17 19.51 -5.15
C PHE A 61 7.54 19.92 -4.58
N TYR A 62 8.35 18.92 -4.21
CA TYR A 62 9.71 19.17 -3.74
C TYR A 62 10.74 19.16 -4.89
N ASN A 63 10.47 18.41 -5.96
CA ASN A 63 11.37 18.15 -7.09
C ASN A 63 10.92 18.78 -8.42
N ALA A 64 9.77 19.45 -8.44
CA ALA A 64 9.22 20.11 -9.60
C ALA A 64 8.56 21.44 -9.22
N PRO A 65 8.46 22.42 -10.14
CA PRO A 65 7.67 23.62 -9.92
C PRO A 65 6.17 23.29 -9.93
N GLY A 66 5.39 24.08 -9.20
CA GLY A 66 3.92 23.99 -9.18
C GLY A 66 3.33 23.60 -7.84
N GLU A 67 2.00 23.67 -7.78
CA GLU A 67 1.22 23.33 -6.61
C GLU A 67 0.51 22.00 -6.82
N VAL A 68 0.41 21.22 -5.75
CA VAL A 68 -0.18 19.85 -5.81
C VAL A 68 -1.71 19.87 -5.92
N PRO A 69 -2.46 20.71 -5.16
CA PRO A 69 -3.92 20.67 -5.25
C PRO A 69 -4.50 20.98 -6.63
N PRO A 70 -4.09 22.07 -7.34
CA PRO A 70 -4.58 22.33 -8.71
C PRO A 70 -4.24 21.20 -9.69
N TRP A 71 -3.06 20.61 -9.53
CA TRP A 71 -2.64 19.46 -10.35
C TRP A 71 -3.55 18.23 -10.11
N ILE A 72 -3.94 17.98 -8.84
CA ILE A 72 -4.89 16.90 -8.52
C ILE A 72 -6.27 17.21 -9.11
N GLU A 73 -6.75 18.44 -9.00
CA GLU A 73 -8.03 18.87 -9.56
C GLU A 73 -8.09 18.65 -11.08
N GLU A 74 -7.00 18.97 -11.79
CA GLU A 74 -6.86 18.66 -13.22
C GLU A 74 -6.98 17.16 -13.47
N LYS A 75 -6.27 16.32 -12.71
CA LYS A 75 -6.34 14.86 -12.85
C LYS A 75 -7.75 14.30 -12.57
N VAL A 76 -8.43 14.84 -11.58
CA VAL A 76 -9.84 14.46 -11.27
C VAL A 76 -10.76 14.89 -12.40
N SER A 77 -10.57 16.10 -12.96
CA SER A 77 -11.35 16.58 -14.11
C SER A 77 -11.17 15.68 -15.33
N ASP A 78 -9.92 15.36 -15.67
CA ASP A 78 -9.59 14.44 -16.77
C ASP A 78 -10.27 13.07 -16.55
N LEU A 79 -10.18 12.53 -15.33
CA LEU A 79 -10.78 11.24 -14.99
C LEU A 79 -12.30 11.23 -15.22
N ARG A 80 -12.98 12.32 -14.82
CA ARG A 80 -14.45 12.46 -14.99
C ARG A 80 -14.91 12.56 -16.45
N GLN A 81 -14.04 12.98 -17.35
CA GLN A 81 -14.33 13.08 -18.78
C GLN A 81 -14.18 11.74 -19.52
N MET A 82 -13.58 10.74 -18.89
CA MET A 82 -13.36 9.44 -19.51
C MET A 82 -14.62 8.57 -19.40
N SER A 83 -15.24 8.22 -20.52
CA SER A 83 -16.47 7.42 -20.58
C SER A 83 -16.35 6.00 -20.03
N GLN A 84 -15.12 5.47 -19.94
CA GLN A 84 -14.80 4.15 -19.38
C GLN A 84 -14.78 4.15 -17.86
N ILE A 85 -14.78 5.33 -17.21
CA ILE A 85 -14.60 5.45 -15.77
C ILE A 85 -15.92 5.75 -15.07
N THR A 86 -16.25 4.96 -14.07
CA THR A 86 -17.33 5.21 -13.13
C THR A 86 -16.74 5.53 -11.77
N ILE A 87 -17.16 6.63 -11.15
CA ILE A 87 -16.68 7.06 -9.84
C ILE A 87 -17.82 6.92 -8.83
N LEU A 88 -17.59 6.18 -7.77
CA LEU A 88 -18.50 6.01 -6.64
C LEU A 88 -17.81 6.61 -5.40
N THR A 89 -18.26 7.78 -5.01
CA THR A 89 -17.89 8.43 -3.73
C THR A 89 -18.86 8.07 -2.63
N ASP A 90 -18.53 8.34 -1.38
CA ASP A 90 -19.32 7.96 -0.20
C ASP A 90 -19.70 6.48 -0.26
N ALA A 91 -18.78 5.64 -0.69
CA ALA A 91 -19.01 4.25 -0.98
C ALA A 91 -17.85 3.36 -0.52
N ASP A 92 -18.14 2.15 -0.08
CA ASP A 92 -17.15 1.23 0.47
C ASP A 92 -17.41 -0.21 0.04
N LEU A 93 -16.35 -1.00 -0.07
CA LEU A 93 -16.45 -2.44 -0.32
C LEU A 93 -16.99 -3.15 0.92
N LYS A 94 -18.15 -3.77 0.78
CA LYS A 94 -18.82 -4.51 1.86
C LYS A 94 -18.51 -5.99 1.85
N ASP A 95 -18.40 -6.57 0.64
CA ASP A 95 -18.15 -8.00 0.47
C ASP A 95 -17.44 -8.27 -0.86
N LEU A 96 -16.61 -9.31 -0.89
CA LEU A 96 -15.94 -9.79 -2.10
C LEU A 96 -15.92 -11.31 -2.12
N ASN A 97 -16.51 -11.88 -3.17
CA ASN A 97 -16.50 -13.32 -3.45
C ASN A 97 -15.82 -13.61 -4.78
N GLY A 98 -15.47 -14.90 -5.01
CA GLY A 98 -14.87 -15.34 -6.26
C GLY A 98 -13.37 -15.11 -6.35
N HIS A 99 -12.86 -15.12 -7.56
CA HIS A 99 -11.43 -15.06 -7.89
C HIS A 99 -11.21 -14.32 -9.21
N ILE A 100 -9.98 -14.27 -9.71
CA ILE A 100 -9.61 -13.64 -10.98
C ILE A 100 -10.62 -14.00 -12.08
N GLY A 101 -11.09 -12.99 -12.81
CA GLY A 101 -12.09 -13.12 -13.89
C GLY A 101 -13.52 -13.39 -13.41
N ARG A 102 -13.75 -13.71 -12.13
CA ARG A 102 -15.06 -14.03 -11.55
C ARG A 102 -15.28 -13.41 -10.18
N PHE A 103 -14.65 -12.27 -9.91
CA PHE A 103 -14.93 -11.53 -8.68
C PHE A 103 -16.38 -11.02 -8.69
N GLN A 104 -16.99 -11.04 -7.51
CA GLN A 104 -18.30 -10.45 -7.23
C GLN A 104 -18.13 -9.52 -6.04
N ALA A 105 -18.15 -8.23 -6.30
CA ALA A 105 -17.97 -7.19 -5.30
C ALA A 105 -19.30 -6.52 -4.99
N ARG A 106 -19.62 -6.37 -3.71
CA ARG A 106 -20.76 -5.62 -3.21
C ARG A 106 -20.26 -4.31 -2.61
N ILE A 107 -20.64 -3.22 -3.21
CA ILE A 107 -20.32 -1.86 -2.78
C ILE A 107 -21.54 -1.29 -2.06
N GLN A 108 -21.33 -0.75 -0.88
CA GLN A 108 -22.35 -0.09 -0.09
C GLN A 108 -22.10 1.42 -0.08
N HIS A 109 -23.11 2.19 -0.46
CA HIS A 109 -23.11 3.65 -0.35
C HIS A 109 -23.55 4.09 1.06
N HIS A 110 -23.10 5.25 1.48
CA HIS A 110 -23.47 5.81 2.81
C HIS A 110 -24.97 6.09 2.92
N ASP A 111 -25.67 6.28 1.81
CA ASP A 111 -27.15 6.44 1.76
C ASP A 111 -27.93 5.12 1.84
N GLY A 112 -27.21 3.98 2.00
CA GLY A 112 -27.79 2.65 2.12
C GLY A 112 -27.99 1.91 0.80
N ARG A 113 -27.78 2.54 -0.37
CA ARG A 113 -27.84 1.85 -1.68
C ARG A 113 -26.70 0.83 -1.80
N GLU A 114 -26.94 -0.23 -2.55
CA GLU A 114 -25.92 -1.22 -2.89
C GLU A 114 -25.69 -1.28 -4.40
N THR A 115 -24.43 -1.44 -4.78
CA THR A 115 -24.01 -1.66 -6.18
C THR A 115 -23.26 -2.98 -6.27
N PHE A 116 -23.63 -3.82 -7.21
CA PHE A 116 -22.99 -5.11 -7.48
C PHE A 116 -22.12 -5.01 -8.71
N LEU A 117 -20.85 -5.40 -8.59
CA LEU A 117 -19.87 -5.34 -9.66
C LEU A 117 -19.23 -6.72 -9.87
N SER A 118 -18.83 -7.00 -11.12
CA SER A 118 -18.17 -8.27 -11.47
C SER A 118 -16.81 -8.00 -12.17
N PRO A 119 -15.85 -7.37 -11.50
CA PRO A 119 -14.58 -7.05 -12.11
C PRO A 119 -13.73 -8.30 -12.34
N SER A 120 -12.88 -8.29 -13.38
CA SER A 120 -11.89 -9.33 -13.61
C SER A 120 -10.59 -9.09 -12.81
N ALA A 121 -10.32 -7.84 -12.45
CA ALA A 121 -9.17 -7.44 -11.64
C ALA A 121 -9.54 -6.35 -10.63
N ILE A 122 -8.78 -6.29 -9.53
CA ILE A 122 -8.97 -5.30 -8.44
C ILE A 122 -7.62 -4.66 -8.13
N VAL A 123 -7.60 -3.34 -7.99
CA VAL A 123 -6.41 -2.60 -7.49
C VAL A 123 -6.77 -1.95 -6.16
N VAL A 124 -5.98 -2.22 -5.13
CA VAL A 124 -6.12 -1.62 -3.80
C VAL A 124 -5.15 -0.44 -3.71
N ALA A 125 -5.70 0.77 -3.58
CA ALA A 125 -4.98 2.04 -3.54
C ALA A 125 -5.48 2.93 -2.39
N THR A 126 -5.74 2.33 -1.22
CA THR A 126 -6.40 2.98 -0.07
C THR A 126 -5.50 3.87 0.76
N GLY A 127 -4.23 3.99 0.39
CA GLY A 127 -3.27 4.88 1.05
C GLY A 127 -2.95 4.47 2.50
N HIS A 128 -2.49 5.43 3.28
CA HIS A 128 -2.12 5.30 4.68
C HIS A 128 -2.76 6.42 5.51
N ALA A 129 -2.66 6.34 6.82
CA ALA A 129 -2.96 7.42 7.74
C ALA A 129 -1.68 7.96 8.37
N THR A 130 -1.76 9.17 8.91
CA THR A 130 -0.71 9.80 9.71
C THR A 130 -1.16 9.88 11.17
N GLN A 131 -0.22 9.69 12.08
CA GLN A 131 -0.44 9.83 13.50
C GLN A 131 0.66 10.74 14.08
N THR A 132 0.27 11.76 14.82
CA THR A 132 1.20 12.62 15.54
C THR A 132 1.08 12.30 17.02
N GLU A 133 2.19 11.96 17.65
CA GLU A 133 2.21 11.75 19.10
C GLU A 133 2.10 13.09 19.81
N LYS A 134 1.15 13.20 20.74
CA LYS A 134 0.90 14.41 21.54
C LYS A 134 0.97 14.08 23.03
N THR A 135 2.13 13.60 23.49
CA THR A 135 2.37 13.27 24.89
C THR A 135 3.45 14.18 25.48
N GLY A 136 3.33 14.56 26.74
CA GLY A 136 4.31 15.39 27.43
C GLY A 136 4.53 16.76 26.77
N LEU A 137 5.77 17.11 26.48
CA LEU A 137 6.15 18.37 25.81
C LEU A 137 5.54 18.48 24.40
N PHE A 138 5.35 17.35 23.72
CA PHE A 138 4.77 17.31 22.37
C PHE A 138 3.27 17.70 22.36
N SER A 139 2.62 17.82 23.52
CA SER A 139 1.27 18.41 23.64
C SER A 139 1.28 19.95 23.73
N HIS A 140 2.46 20.55 23.79
CA HIS A 140 2.57 22.01 23.91
C HIS A 140 2.10 22.69 22.63
N LYS A 141 1.37 23.79 22.75
CA LYS A 141 0.74 24.54 21.65
C LYS A 141 1.69 25.03 20.55
N ARG A 142 2.99 25.20 20.87
CA ARG A 142 4.04 25.59 19.90
C ARG A 142 4.73 24.38 19.24
N VAL A 143 4.25 23.18 19.50
CA VAL A 143 4.69 21.96 18.81
C VAL A 143 3.63 21.57 17.79
N ILE A 144 4.01 21.55 16.52
CA ILE A 144 3.10 21.27 15.40
C ILE A 144 3.68 20.17 14.52
N SER A 145 2.84 19.58 13.67
CA SER A 145 3.29 18.57 12.70
C SER A 145 3.76 19.23 11.39
N LEU A 146 4.44 18.42 10.56
CA LEU A 146 4.83 18.81 9.20
C LEU A 146 3.61 19.21 8.35
N ALA A 147 2.47 18.52 8.49
CA ALA A 147 1.24 18.87 7.77
C ALA A 147 0.68 20.24 8.20
N VAL A 148 0.70 20.55 9.50
CA VAL A 148 0.29 21.88 10.00
C VAL A 148 1.21 22.96 9.46
N MET A 149 2.52 22.75 9.44
CA MET A 149 3.48 23.69 8.86
C MET A 149 3.27 23.87 7.35
N GLU A 150 2.97 22.81 6.60
CA GLU A 150 2.65 22.88 5.17
C GLU A 150 1.44 23.77 4.90
N ASN A 151 0.38 23.62 5.71
CA ASN A 151 -0.82 24.47 5.62
C ASN A 151 -0.51 25.94 5.94
N LEU A 152 0.23 26.22 7.01
CA LEU A 152 0.67 27.58 7.34
C LEU A 152 1.44 28.26 6.23
N LEU A 153 2.31 27.52 5.55
CA LEU A 153 3.09 28.03 4.41
C LEU A 153 2.24 28.31 3.17
N SER A 154 1.08 27.65 3.04
CA SER A 154 0.15 27.86 1.92
C SER A 154 -0.81 29.02 2.14
N GLU A 155 -1.32 29.18 3.37
CA GLU A 155 -2.35 30.16 3.71
C GLU A 155 -1.81 31.56 3.88
N SER A 156 -0.52 31.69 4.19
CA SER A 156 0.07 33.00 4.45
C SER A 156 0.29 33.76 3.15
N SER A 157 -0.39 34.87 2.99
CA SER A 157 0.01 35.95 2.08
C SER A 157 1.48 36.34 2.33
N LYS A 158 2.08 37.24 1.56
CA LYS A 158 3.49 37.69 1.73
C LYS A 158 3.81 38.27 3.11
N ASP A 159 2.84 38.34 4.01
CA ASP A 159 2.98 38.83 5.38
C ASP A 159 3.73 37.85 6.30
N ALA A 160 4.20 38.35 7.45
CA ALA A 160 4.94 37.56 8.42
C ALA A 160 4.16 36.31 8.84
N LEU A 161 4.82 35.14 8.81
CA LEU A 161 4.22 33.89 9.29
C LEU A 161 3.85 34.03 10.77
N GLN A 162 2.64 33.66 11.14
CA GLN A 162 2.13 33.79 12.50
C GLN A 162 1.60 32.44 13.04
N TRP A 163 1.79 32.24 14.32
CA TRP A 163 1.21 31.13 15.06
C TRP A 163 0.60 31.66 16.37
N GLU A 164 -0.67 31.43 16.61
CA GLU A 164 -1.42 31.96 17.76
C GLU A 164 -1.27 33.50 17.92
N GLY A 165 -1.31 34.24 16.82
CA GLY A 165 -1.20 35.70 16.82
C GLY A 165 0.21 36.24 17.06
N LYS A 166 1.23 35.38 17.15
CA LYS A 166 2.64 35.78 17.30
C LYS A 166 3.44 35.48 16.04
N PRO A 167 4.34 36.40 15.61
CA PRO A 167 5.18 36.16 14.47
C PRO A 167 6.17 35.02 14.73
N ILE A 168 6.37 34.14 13.73
CA ILE A 168 7.37 33.08 13.73
C ILE A 168 8.63 33.60 13.06
N LYS A 169 9.75 33.58 13.79
CA LYS A 169 11.08 33.95 13.29
C LYS A 169 12.05 32.78 13.29
N THR A 170 11.84 31.83 14.20
CA THR A 170 12.72 30.68 14.41
C THR A 170 11.90 29.40 14.39
N VAL A 171 12.29 28.45 13.55
CA VAL A 171 11.63 27.14 13.38
C VAL A 171 12.66 26.02 13.54
N THR A 172 12.38 25.08 14.40
CA THR A 172 13.18 23.87 14.52
C THR A 172 12.36 22.67 14.09
N PHE A 173 12.91 21.84 13.21
CA PHE A 173 12.35 20.55 12.80
C PHE A 173 13.05 19.41 13.57
N LEU A 174 12.29 18.45 14.07
CA LEU A 174 12.79 17.22 14.68
C LEU A 174 12.23 16.03 13.93
N LEU A 175 13.09 15.28 13.24
CA LEU A 175 12.66 14.21 12.32
C LEU A 175 12.60 12.82 12.96
N ASP A 176 13.58 12.47 13.79
CA ASP A 176 13.74 11.10 14.32
C ASP A 176 13.26 10.95 15.76
N GLY A 177 12.51 11.91 16.29
CA GLY A 177 12.09 11.91 17.70
C GLY A 177 11.09 10.83 18.05
N ILE A 178 10.33 10.35 17.04
CA ILE A 178 9.17 9.49 17.23
C ILE A 178 9.21 8.25 16.32
N ASN A 179 9.93 8.30 15.17
CA ASN A 179 9.88 7.26 14.13
C ASN A 179 11.20 6.94 13.46
N GLU A 180 11.24 5.71 12.88
CA GLU A 180 12.32 5.25 12.01
C GLU A 180 12.10 5.57 10.51
N ASP A 181 10.89 5.98 10.08
CA ASP A 181 10.54 6.26 8.67
C ASP A 181 10.78 7.71 8.28
N VAL A 182 12.01 8.11 8.33
CA VAL A 182 12.44 9.52 8.20
C VAL A 182 12.48 10.03 6.74
N LYS A 183 12.24 9.19 5.74
CA LYS A 183 12.39 9.60 4.32
C LYS A 183 11.42 10.71 3.92
N ILE A 184 10.12 10.51 4.15
CA ILE A 184 9.08 11.48 3.79
C ILE A 184 9.22 12.74 4.63
N ASP A 185 9.50 12.57 5.92
CA ASP A 185 9.75 13.67 6.84
C ASP A 185 10.97 14.49 6.44
N SER A 186 12.07 13.83 6.01
CA SER A 186 13.25 14.50 5.48
C SER A 186 12.92 15.37 4.27
N ILE A 187 12.14 14.86 3.32
CA ILE A 187 11.71 15.60 2.12
C ILE A 187 10.91 16.84 2.53
N ASN A 188 9.89 16.64 3.37
CA ASN A 188 8.99 17.72 3.79
C ASN A 188 9.71 18.78 4.62
N ALA A 189 10.54 18.38 5.58
CA ALA A 189 11.29 19.32 6.42
C ALA A 189 12.29 20.15 5.61
N VAL A 190 13.03 19.54 4.67
CA VAL A 190 13.99 20.28 3.84
C VAL A 190 13.26 21.21 2.86
N LYS A 191 12.16 20.75 2.24
CA LYS A 191 11.29 21.58 1.38
C LYS A 191 10.74 22.78 2.15
N GLN A 192 10.12 22.54 3.31
CA GLN A 192 9.52 23.59 4.14
C GLN A 192 10.59 24.52 4.72
N GLY A 193 11.73 23.99 5.17
CA GLY A 193 12.83 24.75 5.69
C GLY A 193 13.44 25.70 4.65
N LEU A 194 13.62 25.23 3.41
CA LEU A 194 14.06 26.06 2.29
C LEU A 194 13.03 27.17 1.98
N LEU A 195 11.75 26.82 1.94
CA LEU A 195 10.67 27.80 1.69
C LEU A 195 10.60 28.87 2.78
N LEU A 196 10.74 28.48 4.06
CA LEU A 196 10.81 29.41 5.20
C LEU A 196 11.98 30.40 5.06
N LYS A 197 13.13 29.93 4.62
CA LYS A 197 14.30 30.78 4.36
C LYS A 197 14.07 31.75 3.21
N GLU A 198 13.59 31.25 2.06
CA GLU A 198 13.47 32.04 0.82
C GLU A 198 12.34 33.08 0.90
N THR A 199 11.20 32.71 1.53
CA THR A 199 9.99 33.53 1.49
C THR A 199 9.69 34.30 2.78
N ARG A 200 10.19 33.83 3.94
CA ARG A 200 9.86 34.37 5.27
C ARG A 200 11.06 34.84 6.07
N GLN A 201 12.26 34.60 5.56
CA GLN A 201 13.53 34.95 6.23
C GLN A 201 13.66 34.39 7.66
N CYS A 202 12.96 33.28 7.95
CA CYS A 202 13.05 32.60 9.23
C CYS A 202 14.43 31.95 9.45
N GLN A 203 14.87 31.89 10.70
CA GLN A 203 15.96 31.01 11.07
C GLN A 203 15.42 29.57 11.15
N VAL A 204 16.09 28.63 10.51
CA VAL A 204 15.63 27.25 10.40
C VAL A 204 16.74 26.30 10.81
N ALA A 205 16.40 25.39 11.72
CA ALA A 205 17.24 24.27 12.14
C ALA A 205 16.50 22.95 11.88
N ILE A 206 17.21 21.97 11.35
CA ILE A 206 16.69 20.59 11.14
C ILE A 206 17.57 19.64 11.93
N LEU A 207 16.98 18.94 12.88
CA LEU A 207 17.61 17.98 13.76
C LEU A 207 17.23 16.57 13.31
N CYS A 208 18.23 15.73 13.04
CA CYS A 208 18.04 14.35 12.60
C CYS A 208 19.19 13.44 13.07
N LYS A 209 18.91 12.15 13.23
CA LYS A 209 19.97 11.13 13.35
C LYS A 209 20.64 10.94 11.99
N ASP A 210 19.82 10.70 10.98
CA ASP A 210 20.24 10.58 9.59
C ASP A 210 19.23 11.23 8.65
N LEU A 211 19.71 12.15 7.82
CA LEU A 211 18.86 12.74 6.77
C LEU A 211 18.77 11.76 5.59
N LYS A 212 17.56 11.36 5.22
CA LYS A 212 17.33 10.44 4.09
C LYS A 212 17.20 11.22 2.79
N VAL A 213 18.18 11.11 1.91
CA VAL A 213 18.26 11.83 0.62
C VAL A 213 18.09 10.91 -0.60
N SER A 214 17.56 9.70 -0.40
CA SER A 214 17.42 8.68 -1.45
C SER A 214 16.30 8.93 -2.48
N ALA A 215 15.46 9.97 -2.28
CA ALA A 215 14.46 10.36 -3.26
C ALA A 215 15.08 11.17 -4.41
N ASP A 216 14.49 11.06 -5.61
CA ASP A 216 14.99 11.79 -6.78
C ASP A 216 14.97 13.30 -6.56
N GLY A 217 16.10 13.96 -6.83
CA GLY A 217 16.26 15.39 -6.62
C GLY A 217 16.49 15.85 -5.18
N MET A 218 16.39 14.96 -4.18
CA MET A 218 16.49 15.31 -2.76
C MET A 218 17.88 15.83 -2.39
N GLU A 219 18.95 15.26 -2.95
CA GLU A 219 20.32 15.74 -2.71
C GLU A 219 20.51 17.19 -3.20
N ARG A 220 19.94 17.54 -4.33
CA ARG A 220 19.96 18.92 -4.86
C ARG A 220 19.17 19.86 -3.96
N LEU A 221 18.00 19.42 -3.49
CA LEU A 221 17.18 20.20 -2.57
C LEU A 221 17.91 20.45 -1.24
N TYR A 222 18.52 19.41 -0.67
CA TYR A 222 19.31 19.50 0.55
C TYR A 222 20.49 20.46 0.40
N ARG A 223 21.25 20.37 -0.69
CA ARG A 223 22.37 21.29 -0.99
C ARG A 223 21.89 22.74 -1.07
N LYS A 224 20.81 22.99 -1.83
CA LYS A 224 20.21 24.33 -1.94
C LYS A 224 19.75 24.86 -0.58
N ALA A 225 19.15 24.03 0.26
CA ALA A 225 18.72 24.43 1.60
C ALA A 225 19.92 24.87 2.47
N ARG A 226 21.03 24.14 2.43
CA ARG A 226 22.26 24.51 3.12
C ARG A 226 22.85 25.83 2.60
N GLU A 227 22.93 26.02 1.29
CA GLU A 227 23.41 27.25 0.66
C GLU A 227 22.55 28.45 1.06
N LYS A 228 21.25 28.27 1.29
CA LYS A 228 20.32 29.29 1.78
C LYS A 228 20.37 29.49 3.30
N GLY A 229 21.20 28.73 4.02
CA GLY A 229 21.43 28.89 5.45
C GLY A 229 20.42 28.15 6.33
N VAL A 230 19.81 27.06 5.86
CA VAL A 230 19.17 26.07 6.73
C VAL A 230 20.25 25.32 7.48
N LEU A 231 20.16 25.29 8.81
CA LEU A 231 21.12 24.61 9.67
C LEU A 231 20.70 23.15 9.86
N PHE A 232 21.67 22.24 9.80
CA PHE A 232 21.43 20.81 10.01
C PHE A 232 22.29 20.35 11.17
N PHE A 233 21.64 19.71 12.17
CA PHE A 233 22.28 19.14 13.34
C PHE A 233 22.08 17.64 13.35
N LYS A 234 23.18 16.90 13.33
CA LYS A 234 23.15 15.45 13.44
C LYS A 234 23.35 15.05 14.90
N TYR A 235 22.48 14.19 15.45
CA TYR A 235 22.58 13.74 16.82
C TYR A 235 22.49 12.20 16.93
N GLU A 236 23.13 11.65 17.96
CA GLU A 236 22.98 10.24 18.37
C GLU A 236 22.12 10.12 19.63
N THR A 237 22.33 11.02 20.58
CA THR A 237 21.52 11.10 21.80
C THR A 237 20.38 12.06 21.59
N SER A 238 19.17 11.65 21.93
CA SER A 238 17.96 12.47 21.78
C SER A 238 18.13 13.86 22.38
N PRO A 239 17.75 14.93 21.68
CA PRO A 239 17.79 16.30 22.18
C PRO A 239 16.96 16.46 23.45
N ARG A 240 17.35 17.40 24.30
CA ARG A 240 16.56 17.80 25.48
C ARG A 240 15.70 19.01 25.10
N PHE A 241 14.50 19.04 25.69
CA PHE A 241 13.54 20.09 25.43
C PHE A 241 13.11 20.74 26.71
N SER A 242 12.99 22.07 26.70
CA SER A 242 12.43 22.87 27.80
C SER A 242 11.66 24.07 27.25
N ILE A 243 10.90 24.73 28.11
CA ILE A 243 10.19 25.97 27.77
C ILE A 243 10.86 27.11 28.55
N VAL A 244 11.39 28.10 27.81
CA VAL A 244 12.05 29.27 28.36
C VAL A 244 11.37 30.53 27.77
N ASP A 245 10.86 31.39 28.60
CA ASP A 245 10.14 32.62 28.20
C ASP A 245 9.05 32.41 27.14
N GLY A 246 8.41 31.24 27.20
CA GLY A 246 7.35 30.86 26.26
C GLY A 246 7.85 30.43 24.88
N LEU A 247 9.16 30.27 24.69
CA LEU A 247 9.80 29.67 23.53
C LEU A 247 10.18 28.22 23.83
N ILE A 248 10.40 27.43 22.80
CA ILE A 248 10.90 26.06 22.94
C ILE A 248 12.44 26.11 22.84
N GLN A 249 13.10 25.75 23.92
CA GLN A 249 14.56 25.52 23.91
C GLN A 249 14.83 24.06 23.60
N VAL A 250 15.71 23.85 22.61
CA VAL A 250 16.19 22.53 22.18
C VAL A 250 17.69 22.48 22.40
N ASP A 251 18.14 21.59 23.30
CA ASP A 251 19.55 21.35 23.56
C ASP A 251 19.99 20.08 22.84
N VAL A 252 20.84 20.23 21.82
CA VAL A 252 21.31 19.13 20.97
C VAL A 252 22.83 19.05 20.98
N ARG A 253 23.39 17.83 21.00
CA ARG A 253 24.80 17.57 20.76
C ARG A 253 24.98 17.19 19.29
N ASP A 254 25.63 18.07 18.54
CA ASP A 254 25.91 17.82 17.13
C ASP A 254 27.11 16.88 16.98
N THR A 255 26.86 15.69 16.42
CA THR A 255 27.91 14.69 16.15
C THR A 255 28.76 15.02 14.92
N ALA A 256 28.31 15.94 14.06
CA ALA A 256 29.06 16.43 12.91
C ALA A 256 30.12 17.50 13.30
N ALA A 257 30.08 18.04 14.52
CA ALA A 257 31.08 18.96 15.02
C ALA A 257 32.46 18.25 15.16
N ILE A 258 33.50 18.86 14.55
CA ILE A 258 34.78 18.20 14.20
C ILE A 258 35.66 17.86 15.41
N ARG A 259 35.39 18.36 16.61
CA ARG A 259 36.21 18.13 17.79
C ARG A 259 35.50 17.27 18.82
N LYS A 260 35.94 16.01 18.95
CA LYS A 260 35.43 15.07 19.96
C LYS A 260 35.50 15.58 21.39
N ASP A 261 36.40 16.49 21.68
CA ASP A 261 36.69 16.99 23.04
C ASP A 261 35.82 18.20 23.42
N GLU A 262 35.14 18.83 22.46
CA GLU A 262 34.32 20.02 22.66
C GLU A 262 32.85 19.78 22.29
N GLN A 263 32.26 18.66 22.74
CA GLN A 263 30.82 18.38 22.55
C GLN A 263 29.96 19.24 23.49
N TRP A 264 29.97 20.56 23.25
CA TRP A 264 29.05 21.44 23.94
C TRP A 264 27.65 21.27 23.35
N PRO A 265 26.61 21.18 24.20
CA PRO A 265 25.26 21.23 23.70
C PRO A 265 25.01 22.58 23.01
N VAL A 266 24.49 22.53 21.80
CA VAL A 266 23.98 23.72 21.11
C VAL A 266 22.55 23.95 21.59
N SER A 267 22.29 25.13 22.17
CA SER A 267 20.94 25.52 22.60
C SER A 267 20.26 26.35 21.53
N ILE A 268 19.14 25.87 21.01
CA ILE A 268 18.36 26.54 19.97
C ILE A 268 17.03 26.98 20.59
N LEU A 269 16.76 28.29 20.55
CA LEU A 269 15.46 28.85 20.96
C LEU A 269 14.56 28.97 19.72
N SER A 270 13.39 28.39 19.77
CA SER A 270 12.45 28.32 18.65
C SER A 270 11.06 28.80 18.98
N ASP A 271 10.48 29.58 18.09
CA ASP A 271 9.07 30.00 18.16
C ASP A 271 8.15 28.79 17.97
N VAL A 272 8.53 27.85 17.11
CA VAL A 272 7.79 26.65 16.79
C VAL A 272 8.74 25.46 16.62
N LEU A 273 8.37 24.33 17.22
CA LEU A 273 8.98 23.03 16.99
C LEU A 273 8.08 22.21 16.06
N VAL A 274 8.62 21.75 14.93
CA VAL A 274 7.91 20.93 13.94
C VAL A 274 8.37 19.49 14.08
N LEU A 275 7.43 18.59 14.31
CA LEU A 275 7.71 17.15 14.46
C LEU A 275 7.46 16.41 13.16
N GLY A 276 8.30 15.41 12.89
CA GLY A 276 8.01 14.35 11.92
C GLY A 276 6.71 13.62 12.27
N GLU A 277 6.14 12.94 11.29
CA GLU A 277 4.87 12.23 11.41
C GLU A 277 5.06 10.71 11.38
N THR A 278 4.23 9.99 12.13
CA THR A 278 4.18 8.52 12.08
C THR A 278 3.19 8.10 11.01
N PHE A 279 3.68 7.37 10.01
CA PHE A 279 2.82 6.78 8.99
C PHE A 279 2.35 5.39 9.47
N VAL A 280 1.03 5.26 9.56
CA VAL A 280 0.36 4.02 10.00
C VAL A 280 -0.57 3.51 8.90
N PRO A 281 -0.91 2.20 8.90
CA PRO A 281 -1.92 1.69 7.99
C PRO A 281 -3.22 2.47 8.09
N ASN A 282 -3.92 2.60 6.97
CA ASN A 282 -5.28 3.14 6.99
C ASN A 282 -6.12 2.31 7.98
N PRO A 283 -6.98 2.94 8.83
CA PRO A 283 -7.81 2.24 9.81
C PRO A 283 -8.64 1.09 9.23
N GLU A 284 -9.00 1.17 7.95
CA GLU A 284 -9.76 0.13 7.25
C GLU A 284 -8.89 -1.03 6.72
N THR A 285 -7.58 -0.93 6.83
CA THR A 285 -6.65 -1.91 6.21
C THR A 285 -6.89 -3.33 6.72
N GLU A 286 -7.11 -3.51 8.03
CA GLU A 286 -7.35 -4.83 8.62
C GLU A 286 -8.67 -5.43 8.12
N ARG A 287 -9.74 -4.64 8.08
CA ARG A 287 -11.04 -5.06 7.54
C ARG A 287 -10.94 -5.43 6.06
N LEU A 288 -10.31 -4.60 5.25
CA LEU A 288 -10.10 -4.88 3.83
C LEU A 288 -9.21 -6.11 3.62
N CYS A 289 -8.17 -6.28 4.43
CA CYS A 289 -7.33 -7.47 4.41
C CYS A 289 -8.16 -8.75 4.60
N GLY A 290 -9.07 -8.75 5.57
CA GLY A 290 -10.00 -9.87 5.79
C GLY A 290 -10.96 -10.11 4.63
N LEU A 291 -11.59 -9.06 4.10
CA LEU A 291 -12.52 -9.15 2.96
C LEU A 291 -11.83 -9.64 1.68
N LEU A 292 -10.68 -9.08 1.39
CA LEU A 292 -9.90 -9.41 0.20
C LEU A 292 -9.06 -10.67 0.39
N LYS A 293 -9.01 -11.24 1.61
CA LYS A 293 -8.16 -12.38 1.99
C LYS A 293 -6.70 -12.16 1.63
N LEU A 294 -6.19 -10.98 1.95
CA LEU A 294 -4.81 -10.57 1.75
C LEU A 294 -3.96 -10.89 2.98
N ARG A 295 -2.68 -10.52 2.94
CA ARG A 295 -1.77 -10.63 4.06
C ARG A 295 -1.37 -9.25 4.55
N LEU A 296 -1.06 -9.15 5.84
CA LEU A 296 -0.45 -7.97 6.45
C LEU A 296 1.03 -8.23 6.70
N GLY A 297 1.84 -7.22 6.46
CA GLY A 297 3.23 -7.18 6.90
C GLY A 297 3.36 -6.89 8.40
N SER A 298 4.58 -6.95 8.92
CA SER A 298 4.87 -6.75 10.35
C SER A 298 4.44 -5.39 10.91
N ARG A 299 4.27 -4.39 10.06
CA ARG A 299 3.83 -3.04 10.43
C ARG A 299 2.33 -2.81 10.19
N GLY A 300 1.57 -3.86 9.86
CA GLY A 300 0.13 -3.81 9.61
C GLY A 300 -0.28 -3.27 8.22
N PHE A 301 0.64 -2.93 7.35
CA PHE A 301 0.35 -2.58 5.96
C PHE A 301 0.05 -3.83 5.12
N LEU A 302 -0.68 -3.67 4.01
CA LEU A 302 -0.91 -4.76 3.07
C LEU A 302 0.41 -5.26 2.49
N MET A 303 0.57 -6.57 2.42
CA MET A 303 1.80 -7.20 1.97
C MET A 303 1.64 -7.74 0.55
N GLU A 304 2.62 -7.47 -0.29
CA GLU A 304 2.78 -8.07 -1.61
C GLU A 304 3.13 -9.55 -1.52
N ASP A 305 2.95 -10.26 -2.63
CA ASP A 305 3.28 -11.69 -2.72
C ASP A 305 4.81 -11.92 -2.65
N ASN A 306 5.57 -11.13 -3.40
CA ASN A 306 7.03 -11.16 -3.37
C ASN A 306 7.60 -9.74 -3.46
N PRO A 307 8.26 -9.22 -2.39
CA PRO A 307 8.78 -7.86 -2.36
C PRO A 307 9.92 -7.60 -3.35
N GLN A 308 10.61 -8.63 -3.81
CA GLN A 308 11.73 -8.48 -4.75
C GLN A 308 11.27 -8.48 -6.21
N PHE A 309 10.33 -9.34 -6.58
CA PHE A 309 9.97 -9.58 -7.98
C PHE A 309 8.53 -9.17 -8.33
N LEU A 310 7.61 -9.16 -7.38
CA LEU A 310 6.18 -9.00 -7.61
C LEU A 310 5.58 -7.90 -6.73
N ARG A 311 6.20 -6.74 -6.73
CA ARG A 311 5.90 -5.63 -5.81
C ARG A 311 4.44 -5.17 -5.77
N VAL A 312 3.76 -5.21 -6.91
CA VAL A 312 2.37 -4.75 -7.01
C VAL A 312 1.35 -5.89 -7.02
N ARG A 313 1.81 -7.16 -6.96
CA ARG A 313 0.93 -8.33 -6.91
C ARG A 313 0.71 -8.75 -5.47
N SER A 314 -0.53 -9.10 -5.14
CA SER A 314 -0.86 -9.68 -3.84
C SER A 314 -0.78 -11.22 -3.86
N ASN A 315 -0.93 -11.84 -2.68
CA ASN A 315 -1.08 -13.28 -2.54
C ASN A 315 -2.36 -13.85 -3.21
N ARG A 316 -3.21 -13.00 -3.80
CA ARG A 316 -4.38 -13.40 -4.57
C ARG A 316 -4.30 -12.93 -6.01
N ARG A 317 -4.39 -13.85 -6.95
CA ARG A 317 -4.37 -13.53 -8.38
C ARG A 317 -5.52 -12.59 -8.76
N GLY A 318 -5.22 -11.61 -9.60
CA GLY A 318 -6.17 -10.59 -10.01
C GLY A 318 -6.39 -9.46 -9.01
N ILE A 319 -5.72 -9.50 -7.83
CA ILE A 319 -5.71 -8.39 -6.87
C ILE A 319 -4.31 -7.79 -6.82
N PHE A 320 -4.23 -6.49 -7.06
CA PHE A 320 -2.99 -5.70 -7.10
C PHE A 320 -2.99 -4.65 -6.02
N LEU A 321 -1.81 -4.27 -5.56
CA LEU A 321 -1.59 -3.29 -4.50
C LEU A 321 -0.77 -2.13 -5.05
N ALA A 322 -1.11 -0.90 -4.70
CA ALA A 322 -0.33 0.26 -5.14
C ALA A 322 -0.32 1.39 -4.10
N GLY A 323 0.84 2.02 -3.95
CA GLY A 323 1.02 3.20 -3.12
C GLY A 323 1.01 2.92 -1.61
N GLY A 324 0.61 3.92 -0.85
CA GLY A 324 0.72 3.95 0.61
C GLY A 324 -0.01 2.86 1.38
N CYS A 325 -0.87 2.05 0.73
CA CYS A 325 -1.50 0.90 1.38
C CYS A 325 -0.50 -0.24 1.68
N ARG A 326 0.67 -0.25 1.03
CA ARG A 326 1.74 -1.22 1.23
C ARG A 326 2.80 -0.76 2.23
N PHE A 327 3.22 0.47 2.12
CA PHE A 327 4.11 1.17 3.06
C PHE A 327 4.15 2.67 2.73
N PRO A 328 4.64 3.51 3.64
CA PRO A 328 4.78 4.95 3.37
C PRO A 328 5.69 5.22 2.18
N GLN A 329 5.21 6.01 1.23
CA GLN A 329 5.90 6.38 0.00
C GLN A 329 5.72 7.87 -0.26
N GLU A 330 6.74 8.49 -0.86
CA GLU A 330 6.58 9.83 -1.38
C GLU A 330 5.74 9.83 -2.68
N LEU A 331 5.31 11.01 -3.12
CA LEU A 331 4.34 11.14 -4.21
C LEU A 331 4.82 10.54 -5.53
N SER A 332 6.06 10.79 -5.96
CA SER A 332 6.58 10.26 -7.23
C SER A 332 6.76 8.75 -7.21
N GLU A 333 7.19 8.18 -6.09
CA GLU A 333 7.26 6.72 -5.91
C GLU A 333 5.86 6.09 -6.01
N SER A 334 4.88 6.71 -5.36
CA SER A 334 3.48 6.27 -5.41
C SER A 334 2.91 6.29 -6.83
N LEU A 335 3.26 7.30 -7.62
CA LEU A 335 2.84 7.41 -9.02
C LEU A 335 3.51 6.38 -9.93
N ILE A 336 4.78 6.08 -9.71
CA ILE A 336 5.50 5.01 -10.43
C ILE A 336 4.83 3.66 -10.13
N GLU A 337 4.54 3.39 -8.87
CA GLU A 337 3.91 2.14 -8.46
C GLU A 337 2.46 2.02 -8.97
N ALA A 338 1.72 3.13 -9.01
CA ALA A 338 0.39 3.19 -9.63
C ALA A 338 0.43 2.76 -11.10
N ARG A 339 1.41 3.26 -11.87
CA ARG A 339 1.61 2.89 -13.27
C ARG A 339 2.02 1.43 -13.42
N ALA A 340 2.88 0.92 -12.53
CA ALA A 340 3.25 -0.49 -12.52
C ALA A 340 2.04 -1.40 -12.27
N ALA A 341 1.20 -1.07 -11.30
CA ALA A 341 -0.04 -1.81 -11.03
C ALA A 341 -1.02 -1.75 -12.21
N ALA A 342 -1.18 -0.57 -12.82
CA ALA A 342 -2.00 -0.43 -14.01
C ALA A 342 -1.49 -1.29 -15.18
N GLN A 343 -0.17 -1.31 -15.42
CA GLN A 343 0.45 -2.12 -16.47
C GLN A 343 0.25 -3.62 -16.26
N GLU A 344 0.30 -4.09 -15.01
CA GLU A 344 -0.01 -5.48 -14.67
C GLU A 344 -1.47 -5.83 -14.99
N VAL A 345 -2.41 -4.95 -14.65
CA VAL A 345 -3.83 -5.13 -14.98
C VAL A 345 -4.06 -5.10 -16.48
N ILE A 346 -3.45 -4.17 -17.21
CA ILE A 346 -3.52 -4.09 -18.67
C ILE A 346 -3.00 -5.37 -19.31
N SER A 347 -1.81 -5.83 -18.88
CA SER A 347 -1.21 -7.07 -19.39
C SER A 347 -2.07 -8.30 -19.14
N LEU A 348 -2.80 -8.31 -18.01
CA LEU A 348 -3.72 -9.37 -17.66
C LEU A 348 -4.99 -9.34 -18.53
N LEU A 349 -5.63 -8.17 -18.64
CA LEU A 349 -6.97 -8.05 -19.23
C LEU A 349 -6.95 -7.94 -20.77
N SER A 350 -5.86 -7.43 -21.37
CA SER A 350 -5.73 -7.29 -22.82
C SER A 350 -5.78 -8.62 -23.58
N LYS A 351 -5.43 -9.72 -22.90
CA LYS A 351 -5.48 -11.07 -23.48
C LYS A 351 -6.89 -11.61 -23.63
N GLY A 352 -7.89 -11.02 -22.95
CA GLY A 352 -9.26 -11.50 -22.93
C GLY A 352 -9.45 -12.88 -22.27
N THR A 353 -8.38 -13.56 -21.95
CA THR A 353 -8.39 -14.88 -21.28
C THR A 353 -7.24 -14.99 -20.27
N TYR A 354 -7.48 -15.71 -19.20
CA TYR A 354 -6.46 -16.11 -18.23
C TYR A 354 -6.22 -17.61 -18.35
N THR A 355 -4.98 -17.99 -18.64
CA THR A 355 -4.56 -19.39 -18.68
C THR A 355 -4.04 -19.78 -17.30
N CYS A 356 -4.67 -20.80 -16.69
CA CYS A 356 -4.25 -21.32 -15.39
C CYS A 356 -2.89 -22.01 -15.49
N ASP A 357 -2.10 -22.00 -14.42
CA ASP A 357 -0.86 -22.76 -14.38
C ASP A 357 -1.13 -24.24 -14.46
N LEU A 358 -0.17 -24.97 -14.96
CA LEU A 358 -0.23 -26.45 -15.02
C LEU A 358 0.05 -27.07 -13.65
N SER A 359 0.90 -26.45 -12.82
CA SER A 359 1.23 -26.91 -11.47
C SER A 359 0.15 -26.51 -10.47
N VAL A 360 -1.02 -27.14 -10.58
CA VAL A 360 -2.14 -26.91 -9.65
C VAL A 360 -2.41 -28.13 -8.79
N ALA A 361 -2.89 -27.90 -7.58
CA ALA A 361 -3.31 -29.01 -6.69
C ALA A 361 -4.66 -29.57 -7.16
N GLU A 362 -4.80 -30.88 -7.10
CA GLU A 362 -6.05 -31.59 -7.34
C GLU A 362 -6.42 -32.47 -6.15
N VAL A 363 -7.70 -32.49 -5.79
CA VAL A 363 -8.21 -33.29 -4.69
C VAL A 363 -8.90 -34.54 -5.22
N ASP A 364 -8.47 -35.70 -4.75
CA ASP A 364 -9.22 -36.94 -4.93
C ASP A 364 -10.43 -36.96 -3.93
N PRO A 365 -11.65 -36.76 -4.43
CA PRO A 365 -12.80 -36.69 -3.54
C PRO A 365 -13.09 -38.03 -2.82
N LYS A 366 -12.59 -39.16 -3.34
CA LYS A 366 -12.77 -40.47 -2.71
C LYS A 366 -11.89 -40.63 -1.47
N LYS A 367 -10.76 -39.97 -1.40
CA LYS A 367 -9.82 -39.98 -0.26
C LYS A 367 -10.07 -38.85 0.71
N CYS A 368 -10.73 -37.74 0.29
CA CYS A 368 -10.91 -36.56 1.10
C CYS A 368 -11.71 -36.84 2.39
N ALA A 369 -11.11 -36.57 3.54
CA ALA A 369 -11.74 -36.73 4.85
C ALA A 369 -12.57 -35.52 5.30
N VAL A 370 -12.68 -34.47 4.48
CA VAL A 370 -13.41 -33.21 4.79
C VAL A 370 -12.96 -32.57 6.10
N CYS A 371 -11.65 -32.62 6.39
CA CYS A 371 -11.07 -32.16 7.67
C CYS A 371 -10.85 -30.64 7.74
N TYR A 372 -11.11 -29.90 6.67
CA TYR A 372 -10.93 -28.45 6.58
C TYR A 372 -9.48 -27.96 6.79
N THR A 373 -8.47 -28.81 6.78
CA THR A 373 -7.06 -28.39 6.92
C THR A 373 -6.61 -27.59 5.71
N CYS A 374 -6.80 -28.10 4.49
CA CYS A 374 -6.31 -27.45 3.27
C CYS A 374 -6.91 -26.06 3.00
N PRO A 375 -8.20 -25.74 3.16
CA PRO A 375 -8.69 -24.39 2.96
C PRO A 375 -8.18 -23.39 4.02
N ARG A 376 -7.90 -23.86 5.25
CA ARG A 376 -7.37 -23.00 6.32
C ARG A 376 -5.91 -22.63 6.09
N LEU A 377 -5.13 -23.54 5.51
CA LEU A 377 -3.70 -23.37 5.27
C LEU A 377 -3.40 -22.70 3.92
N CYS A 378 -4.36 -22.70 2.98
CA CYS A 378 -4.13 -22.14 1.66
C CYS A 378 -3.91 -20.61 1.72
N PRO A 379 -2.68 -20.11 1.46
CA PRO A 379 -2.38 -18.69 1.55
C PRO A 379 -3.02 -17.87 0.43
N HIS A 380 -3.52 -18.56 -0.61
CA HIS A 380 -4.11 -17.95 -1.81
C HIS A 380 -5.64 -18.05 -1.83
N SER A 381 -6.23 -18.66 -0.80
CA SER A 381 -7.69 -18.93 -0.70
C SER A 381 -8.27 -19.65 -1.94
N ALA A 382 -7.49 -20.56 -2.51
CA ALA A 382 -7.84 -21.32 -3.71
C ALA A 382 -8.71 -22.55 -3.41
N ILE A 383 -8.97 -22.88 -2.15
CA ILE A 383 -9.64 -24.13 -1.77
C ILE A 383 -10.93 -23.84 -1.03
N THR A 384 -12.00 -24.43 -1.51
CA THR A 384 -13.31 -24.44 -0.86
C THR A 384 -13.72 -25.86 -0.51
N VAL A 385 -14.71 -26.02 0.36
CA VAL A 385 -15.32 -27.34 0.64
C VAL A 385 -16.72 -27.32 0.08
N GLU A 386 -16.95 -28.15 -0.93
CA GLU A 386 -18.28 -28.35 -1.49
C GLU A 386 -18.99 -29.47 -0.71
N LYS A 387 -20.22 -29.16 -0.26
CA LYS A 387 -21.10 -30.17 0.34
C LYS A 387 -21.90 -30.83 -0.76
N TYR A 388 -21.99 -32.16 -0.72
CA TYR A 388 -22.83 -32.88 -1.66
C TYR A 388 -24.30 -32.83 -1.22
N ALA A 389 -25.22 -32.65 -2.17
CA ALA A 389 -26.63 -32.77 -1.91
C ALA A 389 -26.97 -34.26 -1.53
N GLU A 390 -27.88 -34.46 -0.61
CA GLU A 390 -28.25 -35.82 -0.11
C GLU A 390 -28.50 -36.85 -1.22
N LYS A 391 -29.10 -36.41 -2.33
CA LYS A 391 -29.38 -37.26 -3.51
C LYS A 391 -28.13 -37.72 -4.28
N ASN A 392 -27.01 -37.06 -4.14
CA ASN A 392 -25.78 -37.34 -4.89
C ASN A 392 -24.73 -38.10 -4.07
N ILE A 393 -24.94 -38.26 -2.78
CA ILE A 393 -24.01 -38.93 -1.87
C ILE A 393 -23.74 -40.38 -2.30
N TYR A 394 -24.76 -41.07 -2.79
CA TYR A 394 -24.65 -42.45 -3.23
C TYR A 394 -24.11 -42.62 -4.66
N ALA A 395 -24.27 -41.63 -5.51
CA ALA A 395 -23.85 -41.69 -6.91
C ALA A 395 -22.33 -41.55 -7.10
N VAL A 396 -21.65 -40.84 -6.19
CA VAL A 396 -20.24 -40.56 -6.29
C VAL A 396 -19.34 -41.69 -5.78
N TYR A 397 -19.82 -42.56 -4.89
CA TYR A 397 -19.00 -43.55 -4.18
C TYR A 397 -19.37 -45.02 -4.40
N GLY A 398 -20.29 -45.35 -5.26
CA GLY A 398 -20.50 -46.67 -5.92
C GLY A 398 -20.62 -47.93 -5.08
N THR A 399 -20.39 -47.92 -3.76
CA THR A 399 -20.35 -49.11 -2.92
C THR A 399 -21.21 -49.08 -1.65
N GLY A 400 -22.06 -48.08 -1.51
CA GLY A 400 -23.18 -48.15 -0.57
C GLY A 400 -22.89 -47.97 0.93
N GLU A 401 -21.65 -47.90 1.39
CA GLU A 401 -21.37 -48.00 2.85
C GLU A 401 -20.76 -46.73 3.48
N GLU A 402 -20.21 -45.78 2.72
CA GLU A 402 -19.64 -44.56 3.31
C GLU A 402 -20.37 -43.30 2.84
N LYS A 403 -21.16 -42.70 3.72
CA LYS A 403 -21.79 -41.40 3.53
C LYS A 403 -20.74 -40.28 3.64
N ARG A 404 -20.27 -39.71 2.52
CA ARG A 404 -19.43 -38.53 2.54
C ARG A 404 -20.23 -37.28 2.25
N TRP A 405 -20.11 -36.28 3.13
CA TRP A 405 -20.89 -35.03 3.09
C TRP A 405 -20.33 -33.97 2.13
N GLY A 406 -19.17 -34.22 1.54
CA GLY A 406 -18.53 -33.29 0.65
C GLY A 406 -17.08 -33.63 0.35
N ALA A 407 -16.38 -32.74 -0.38
CA ALA A 407 -14.95 -32.80 -0.58
C ALA A 407 -14.37 -31.36 -0.70
N ALA A 408 -13.08 -31.25 -0.45
CA ALA A 408 -12.37 -30.03 -0.82
C ALA A 408 -12.27 -29.94 -2.35
N LYS A 409 -12.37 -28.72 -2.88
CA LYS A 409 -12.23 -28.41 -4.30
C LYS A 409 -11.25 -27.27 -4.46
N VAL A 410 -10.26 -27.45 -5.31
CA VAL A 410 -9.28 -26.44 -5.67
C VAL A 410 -9.78 -25.68 -6.88
N ASP A 411 -9.70 -24.37 -6.82
CA ASP A 411 -9.89 -23.51 -7.98
C ASP A 411 -8.55 -23.32 -8.71
N PRO A 412 -8.40 -23.84 -9.93
CA PRO A 412 -7.13 -23.75 -10.66
C PRO A 412 -6.67 -22.33 -10.94
N ALA A 413 -7.62 -21.39 -11.13
CA ALA A 413 -7.29 -20.01 -11.40
C ALA A 413 -6.73 -19.27 -10.17
N ALA A 414 -7.10 -19.70 -8.98
CA ALA A 414 -6.62 -19.14 -7.71
C ALA A 414 -5.42 -19.91 -7.15
N CYS A 415 -5.14 -21.11 -7.63
CA CYS A 415 -4.06 -21.96 -7.14
C CYS A 415 -2.70 -21.48 -7.67
N PHE A 416 -1.72 -21.32 -6.77
CA PHE A 416 -0.34 -20.92 -7.11
C PHE A 416 0.63 -22.11 -7.19
N GLY A 417 0.15 -23.35 -6.98
CA GLY A 417 1.01 -24.53 -7.02
C GLY A 417 2.01 -24.64 -5.87
N CYS A 418 1.80 -23.94 -4.75
CA CYS A 418 2.76 -23.86 -3.64
C CYS A 418 2.95 -25.15 -2.83
N GLY A 419 2.11 -26.19 -3.04
CA GLY A 419 2.24 -27.51 -2.42
C GLY A 419 1.83 -27.62 -0.95
N ILE A 420 1.58 -26.54 -0.20
CA ILE A 420 1.25 -26.57 1.24
C ILE A 420 0.09 -27.51 1.56
N CYS A 421 -0.97 -27.46 0.77
CA CYS A 421 -2.15 -28.31 0.97
C CYS A 421 -1.87 -29.79 0.71
N VAL A 422 -0.89 -30.12 -0.14
CA VAL A 422 -0.46 -31.49 -0.43
C VAL A 422 0.30 -32.05 0.77
N ALA A 423 1.29 -31.29 1.27
CA ALA A 423 2.13 -31.67 2.40
C ALA A 423 1.30 -31.91 3.68
N GLU A 424 0.30 -31.07 3.91
CA GLU A 424 -0.50 -31.07 5.14
C GLU A 424 -1.79 -31.91 5.08
N CYS A 425 -2.03 -32.63 3.97
CA CYS A 425 -3.24 -33.46 3.84
C CYS A 425 -3.13 -34.75 4.61
N PRO A 426 -3.84 -34.94 5.74
CA PRO A 426 -3.73 -36.14 6.56
C PRO A 426 -4.26 -37.40 5.84
N ALA A 427 -5.17 -37.23 4.90
CA ALA A 427 -5.73 -38.32 4.10
C ALA A 427 -4.97 -38.61 2.81
N ARG A 428 -3.87 -37.85 2.53
CA ARG A 428 -3.12 -37.90 1.26
C ARG A 428 -4.03 -37.87 0.04
N ALA A 429 -5.06 -37.03 0.11
CA ALA A 429 -6.07 -36.86 -0.90
C ALA A 429 -5.77 -35.79 -1.92
N ILE A 430 -4.63 -35.11 -1.80
CA ILE A 430 -4.26 -33.96 -2.66
C ILE A 430 -2.95 -34.28 -3.37
N THR A 431 -2.95 -34.06 -4.68
CA THR A 431 -1.76 -34.22 -5.54
C THR A 431 -1.45 -32.88 -6.20
N LEU A 432 -0.18 -32.55 -6.36
CA LEU A 432 0.26 -31.41 -7.16
C LEU A 432 0.61 -31.91 -8.56
N HIS A 433 -0.05 -31.36 -9.57
CA HIS A 433 0.26 -31.72 -10.96
C HIS A 433 1.64 -31.22 -11.35
N HIS A 434 2.32 -31.97 -12.23
CA HIS A 434 3.66 -31.72 -12.75
C HIS A 434 4.80 -31.73 -11.72
N GLU A 435 4.52 -32.03 -10.45
CA GLU A 435 5.49 -32.14 -9.36
C GLU A 435 5.26 -33.40 -8.51
N THR A 436 4.90 -34.51 -9.15
CA THR A 436 4.80 -35.81 -8.46
C THR A 436 6.21 -36.36 -8.24
N ASP A 437 6.38 -37.22 -7.21
CA ASP A 437 7.65 -37.85 -6.88
C ASP A 437 8.26 -38.54 -8.12
N ASP A 438 7.45 -39.28 -8.89
CA ASP A 438 7.89 -39.96 -10.11
C ASP A 438 8.42 -38.97 -11.18
N GLN A 439 7.80 -37.80 -11.32
CA GLN A 439 8.24 -36.75 -12.25
C GLN A 439 9.53 -36.09 -11.78
N ILE A 440 9.66 -35.84 -10.49
CA ILE A 440 10.88 -35.29 -9.87
C ILE A 440 12.04 -36.29 -10.04
N TYR A 441 11.84 -37.57 -9.73
CA TYR A 441 12.84 -38.63 -9.93
C TYR A 441 13.23 -38.78 -11.41
N ALA A 442 12.25 -38.67 -12.32
CA ALA A 442 12.57 -38.73 -13.75
C ALA A 442 13.46 -37.55 -14.21
N GLN A 443 13.19 -36.34 -13.67
CA GLN A 443 14.07 -35.18 -13.97
C GLN A 443 15.45 -35.34 -13.36
N MET A 444 15.58 -35.81 -12.12
CA MET A 444 16.87 -36.07 -11.49
C MET A 444 17.69 -37.08 -12.28
N ASN A 445 17.05 -38.14 -12.78
CA ASN A 445 17.72 -39.18 -13.61
C ASN A 445 18.16 -38.70 -15.01
N LEU A 446 17.58 -37.57 -15.48
CA LEU A 446 18.00 -36.94 -16.76
C LEU A 446 19.17 -35.95 -16.58
N MET A 447 19.43 -35.51 -15.36
CA MET A 447 20.48 -34.55 -15.02
C MET A 447 21.78 -35.23 -14.53
N GLY A 448 21.79 -36.51 -14.26
CA GLY A 448 22.93 -37.37 -13.90
C GLY A 448 23.31 -38.29 -15.03
#